data_9f35939a3b10aa2849700d146f9175bb
#
_entry.id   9f35939a3b10aa2849700d146f9175bb
#
_cell.length_a   1.000
_cell.length_b   1.000
_cell.length_c   1.000
_cell.angle_alpha   90.00
_cell.angle_beta   90.00
_cell.angle_gamma   90.00
#
_symmetry.space_group_name_H-M   'P 1'
#
loop_
_entity.id
_entity.type
_entity.pdbx_description
1 polymer ?
#
loop_
_entity_poly.entity_id
_entity_poly.type
_entity_poly.pdbx_seq_one_letter_code
_entity_poly.pdbx_strand_id
1 'polypeptide(L)'
;MNVQPVLLLLGAGFLVVNARVLFEYVTYLRRRRSALLIWPAPKPPQYVLMLAIGVVLGVLVFYKVVFAHRQAFGETMMFIYYAYLMPLSRRIGRGFYEDGIWADQAFIPYQEVGGISWREGEHTVALVIISRLRNLARRLTVPGDKYGAARRLLRDKIGDHEIQFHGTGLDLGAHDERDEA
;
A
#
# COMPACT_ATOMS: atom_id res chain seq x y z
N MET A 1 34.25 14.21 11.40
CA MET A 1 32.80 14.29 11.68
C MET A 1 32.35 12.94 12.25
N ASN A 2 31.71 12.96 13.41
CA ASN A 2 31.22 11.73 14.02
C ASN A 2 29.87 11.34 13.37
N VAL A 3 29.88 10.33 12.51
CA VAL A 3 28.70 9.89 11.74
C VAL A 3 27.73 9.01 12.57
N GLN A 4 28.19 8.58 13.74
CA GLN A 4 27.42 7.68 14.62
C GLN A 4 26.04 8.21 15.04
N PRO A 5 25.87 9.47 15.49
CA PRO A 5 24.56 9.97 15.88
C PRO A 5 23.57 10.04 14.71
N VAL A 6 24.05 10.32 13.51
CA VAL A 6 23.19 10.32 12.28
C VAL A 6 22.69 8.92 11.98
N LEU A 7 23.57 7.90 12.05
CA LEU A 7 23.18 6.50 11.83
C LEU A 7 22.21 5.99 12.89
N LEU A 8 22.35 6.42 14.15
CA LEU A 8 21.41 6.09 15.21
C LEU A 8 20.03 6.70 14.94
N LEU A 9 19.97 7.97 14.55
CA LEU A 9 18.72 8.64 14.22
C LEU A 9 18.03 8.00 13.02
N LEU A 10 18.78 7.69 11.96
CA LEU A 10 18.27 6.94 10.80
C LEU A 10 17.76 5.56 11.22
N GLY A 11 18.51 4.84 12.04
CA GLY A 11 18.10 3.54 12.56
C GLY A 11 16.80 3.60 13.34
N ALA A 12 16.61 4.62 14.19
CA ALA A 12 15.36 4.84 14.92
C ALA A 12 14.19 5.12 13.97
N GLY A 13 14.40 5.95 12.93
CA GLY A 13 13.39 6.20 11.89
C GLY A 13 13.00 4.92 11.14
N PHE A 14 14.00 4.14 10.72
CA PHE A 14 13.73 2.86 10.05
C PHE A 14 13.10 1.82 10.97
N LEU A 15 13.40 1.83 12.28
CA LEU A 15 12.72 0.96 13.24
C LEU A 15 11.20 1.21 13.25
N VAL A 16 10.78 2.48 13.26
CA VAL A 16 9.36 2.86 13.21
C VAL A 16 8.72 2.42 11.89
N VAL A 17 9.40 2.65 10.76
CA VAL A 17 8.91 2.22 9.44
C VAL A 17 8.81 0.70 9.37
N ASN A 18 9.79 -0.02 9.87
CA ASN A 18 9.80 -1.49 9.91
C ASN A 18 8.63 -2.03 10.74
N ALA A 19 8.41 -1.47 11.93
CA ALA A 19 7.29 -1.85 12.80
C ALA A 19 5.93 -1.60 12.11
N ARG A 20 5.79 -0.46 11.41
CA ARG A 20 4.59 -0.12 10.66
C ARG A 20 4.31 -1.13 9.53
N VAL A 21 5.32 -1.45 8.71
CA VAL A 21 5.16 -2.41 7.59
C VAL A 21 4.79 -3.80 8.11
N LEU A 22 5.41 -4.23 9.21
CA LEU A 22 5.05 -5.49 9.87
C LEU A 22 3.61 -5.49 10.36
N PHE A 23 3.18 -4.40 11.01
CA PHE A 23 1.80 -4.25 11.47
C PHE A 23 0.79 -4.29 10.32
N GLU A 24 1.07 -3.59 9.22
CA GLU A 24 0.26 -3.61 7.99
C GLU A 24 0.18 -5.03 7.42
N TYR A 25 1.30 -5.76 7.37
CA TYR A 25 1.34 -7.13 6.87
C TYR A 25 0.55 -8.10 7.76
N VAL A 26 0.67 -8.01 9.07
CA VAL A 26 -0.11 -8.83 10.03
C VAL A 26 -1.60 -8.54 9.89
N THR A 27 -1.97 -7.26 9.76
CA THR A 27 -3.37 -6.86 9.54
C THR A 27 -3.91 -7.42 8.22
N TYR A 28 -3.10 -7.37 7.15
CA TYR A 28 -3.44 -8.00 5.88
C TYR A 28 -3.65 -9.52 6.03
N LEU A 29 -2.76 -10.23 6.71
CA LEU A 29 -2.91 -11.67 6.89
C LEU A 29 -4.23 -12.04 7.59
N ARG A 30 -4.61 -11.25 8.60
CA ARG A 30 -5.88 -11.46 9.32
C ARG A 30 -7.09 -11.23 8.42
N ARG A 31 -7.03 -10.21 7.52
CA ARG A 31 -8.13 -9.83 6.62
C ARG A 31 -8.13 -10.56 5.28
N ARG A 32 -7.07 -11.30 4.95
CA ARG A 32 -6.95 -11.99 3.65
C ARG A 32 -8.12 -12.94 3.38
N ARG A 33 -8.74 -13.50 4.43
CA ARG A 33 -9.88 -14.42 4.29
C ARG A 33 -11.16 -13.72 3.84
N SER A 34 -11.30 -12.43 4.12
CA SER A 34 -12.44 -11.59 3.70
C SER A 34 -12.18 -10.83 2.39
N ALA A 35 -11.14 -11.19 1.66
CA ALA A 35 -10.80 -10.54 0.40
C ALA A 35 -11.76 -10.97 -0.72
N LEU A 36 -12.43 -10.00 -1.35
CA LEU A 36 -13.35 -10.21 -2.47
C LEU A 36 -12.63 -10.07 -3.82
N LEU A 37 -11.88 -8.98 -3.98
CA LEU A 37 -11.13 -8.70 -5.20
C LEU A 37 -9.82 -8.02 -4.84
N ILE A 38 -8.70 -8.72 -4.99
CA ILE A 38 -7.37 -8.22 -4.62
C ILE A 38 -6.37 -8.38 -5.76
N TRP A 39 -5.35 -7.53 -5.74
CA TRP A 39 -4.17 -7.60 -6.61
C TRP A 39 -2.93 -7.13 -5.87
N PRO A 40 -1.72 -7.54 -6.32
CA PRO A 40 -0.48 -7.12 -5.70
C PRO A 40 -0.23 -5.62 -5.91
N ALA A 41 0.46 -5.00 -4.96
CA ALA A 41 0.89 -3.62 -5.10
C ALA A 41 1.80 -3.45 -6.33
N PRO A 42 1.70 -2.33 -7.08
CA PRO A 42 2.59 -2.04 -8.19
C PRO A 42 4.05 -1.98 -7.70
N LYS A 43 4.98 -2.30 -8.59
CA LYS A 43 6.41 -2.16 -8.29
C LYS A 43 6.73 -0.68 -8.13
N PRO A 44 7.37 -0.26 -7.01
CA PRO A 44 7.85 1.10 -6.89
C PRO A 44 8.90 1.38 -7.97
N PRO A 45 9.04 2.64 -8.41
CA PRO A 45 10.14 3.02 -9.28
C PRO A 45 11.47 2.66 -8.58
N GLN A 46 12.45 2.25 -9.36
CA GLN A 46 13.80 1.88 -8.86
C GLN A 46 13.82 0.67 -7.90
N TYR A 47 12.83 -0.23 -7.99
CA TYR A 47 12.76 -1.42 -7.12
C TYR A 47 14.06 -2.24 -7.08
N VAL A 48 14.69 -2.45 -8.24
CA VAL A 48 15.95 -3.19 -8.35
C VAL A 48 17.09 -2.47 -7.63
N LEU A 49 17.18 -1.14 -7.77
CA LEU A 49 18.16 -0.33 -7.06
C LEU A 49 17.99 -0.43 -5.55
N MET A 50 16.77 -0.39 -5.06
CA MET A 50 16.47 -0.54 -3.63
C MET A 50 16.89 -1.91 -3.09
N LEU A 51 16.69 -2.99 -3.86
CA LEU A 51 17.20 -4.32 -3.51
C LEU A 51 18.73 -4.37 -3.49
N ALA A 52 19.38 -3.74 -4.47
CA ALA A 52 20.86 -3.66 -4.52
C ALA A 52 21.40 -2.92 -3.29
N ILE A 53 20.76 -1.82 -2.87
CA ILE A 53 21.10 -1.13 -1.61
C ILE A 53 20.96 -2.09 -0.42
N GLY A 54 19.91 -2.89 -0.39
CA GLY A 54 19.72 -3.92 0.64
C GLY A 54 20.89 -4.90 0.70
N VAL A 55 21.33 -5.40 -0.44
CA VAL A 55 22.50 -6.32 -0.51
C VAL A 55 23.77 -5.65 0.00
N VAL A 56 24.06 -4.43 -0.46
CA VAL A 56 25.25 -3.67 -0.02
C VAL A 56 25.21 -3.43 1.50
N LEU A 57 24.05 -3.04 2.04
CA LEU A 57 23.87 -2.86 3.49
C LEU A 57 24.09 -4.18 4.24
N GLY A 58 23.60 -5.31 3.71
CA GLY A 58 23.82 -6.63 4.31
C GLY A 58 25.29 -6.99 4.42
N VAL A 59 26.08 -6.77 3.35
CA VAL A 59 27.53 -6.97 3.35
C VAL A 59 28.20 -6.04 4.36
N LEU A 60 27.80 -4.77 4.42
CA LEU A 60 28.34 -3.80 5.37
C LEU A 60 28.06 -4.18 6.83
N VAL A 61 26.83 -4.60 7.13
CA VAL A 61 26.43 -5.08 8.47
C VAL A 61 27.25 -6.30 8.84
N PHE A 62 27.34 -7.27 7.95
CA PHE A 62 28.14 -8.48 8.16
C PHE A 62 29.61 -8.14 8.47
N TYR A 63 30.23 -7.29 7.66
CA TYR A 63 31.62 -6.86 7.88
C TYR A 63 31.79 -6.16 9.24
N LYS A 64 30.90 -5.21 9.57
CA LYS A 64 30.98 -4.46 10.84
C LYS A 64 30.83 -5.35 12.06
N VAL A 65 29.88 -6.28 12.03
CA VAL A 65 29.58 -7.15 13.19
C VAL A 65 30.64 -8.24 13.34
N VAL A 66 31.01 -8.92 12.23
CA VAL A 66 31.88 -10.10 12.31
C VAL A 66 33.36 -9.73 12.39
N PHE A 67 33.80 -8.78 11.57
CA PHE A 67 35.26 -8.46 11.48
C PHE A 67 35.65 -7.21 12.29
N ALA A 68 34.80 -6.17 12.29
CA ALA A 68 35.14 -4.94 12.97
C ALA A 68 34.64 -4.87 14.41
N HIS A 69 33.81 -5.81 14.85
CA HIS A 69 33.17 -5.86 16.18
C HIS A 69 32.52 -4.52 16.60
N ARG A 70 31.92 -3.81 15.62
CA ARG A 70 31.29 -2.49 15.83
C ARG A 70 29.78 -2.59 15.82
N GLN A 71 29.15 -1.67 16.54
CA GLN A 71 27.69 -1.54 16.50
C GLN A 71 27.25 -1.09 15.11
N ALA A 72 26.20 -1.76 14.56
CA ALA A 72 25.65 -1.54 13.23
C ALA A 72 24.12 -1.38 13.27
N PHE A 73 23.58 -0.75 14.34
CA PHE A 73 22.12 -0.65 14.54
C PHE A 73 21.44 0.05 13.37
N GLY A 74 21.91 1.21 12.94
CA GLY A 74 21.29 1.98 11.86
C GLY A 74 21.31 1.21 10.54
N GLU A 75 22.46 0.66 10.18
CA GLU A 75 22.62 -0.13 8.96
C GLU A 75 21.78 -1.41 8.98
N THR A 76 21.65 -2.04 10.14
CA THR A 76 20.81 -3.24 10.31
C THR A 76 19.33 -2.91 10.09
N MET A 77 18.83 -1.81 10.65
CA MET A 77 17.44 -1.40 10.45
C MET A 77 17.14 -1.06 8.99
N MET A 78 18.05 -0.38 8.30
CA MET A 78 17.96 -0.12 6.86
C MET A 78 18.03 -1.42 6.03
N PHE A 79 18.94 -2.32 6.37
CA PHE A 79 19.05 -3.63 5.72
C PHE A 79 17.77 -4.43 5.82
N ILE A 80 17.16 -4.53 7.02
CA ILE A 80 15.89 -5.21 7.22
C ILE A 80 14.80 -4.60 6.33
N TYR A 81 14.73 -3.27 6.24
CA TYR A 81 13.76 -2.60 5.39
C TYR A 81 13.93 -2.95 3.92
N TYR A 82 15.12 -2.69 3.35
CA TYR A 82 15.35 -2.83 1.91
C TYR A 82 15.38 -4.29 1.45
N ALA A 83 15.98 -5.20 2.23
CA ALA A 83 16.12 -6.60 1.85
C ALA A 83 14.86 -7.44 2.09
N TYR A 84 14.08 -7.14 3.14
CA TYR A 84 12.96 -7.99 3.54
C TYR A 84 11.61 -7.27 3.52
N LEU A 85 11.49 -6.12 4.17
CA LEU A 85 10.19 -5.50 4.38
C LEU A 85 9.63 -4.81 3.15
N MET A 86 10.47 -4.21 2.33
CA MET A 86 10.03 -3.62 1.07
C MET A 86 9.49 -4.70 0.09
N PRO A 87 10.16 -5.85 -0.14
CA PRO A 87 9.55 -6.95 -0.88
C PRO A 87 8.28 -7.51 -0.22
N LEU A 88 8.24 -7.57 1.12
CA LEU A 88 7.09 -8.04 1.88
C LEU A 88 5.86 -7.13 1.70
N SER A 89 6.06 -5.81 1.71
CA SER A 89 4.98 -4.83 1.53
C SER A 89 4.24 -4.99 0.21
N ARG A 90 4.90 -5.52 -0.83
CA ARG A 90 4.28 -5.82 -2.13
C ARG A 90 3.35 -7.02 -2.11
N ARG A 91 3.52 -7.92 -1.12
CA ARG A 91 2.64 -9.08 -0.94
C ARG A 91 1.32 -8.70 -0.26
N ILE A 92 1.22 -7.49 0.28
CA ILE A 92 -0.04 -6.96 0.81
C ILE A 92 -0.99 -6.75 -0.36
N GLY A 93 -2.06 -7.54 -0.41
CA GLY A 93 -3.10 -7.44 -1.44
C GLY A 93 -3.88 -6.15 -1.27
N ARG A 94 -3.87 -5.32 -2.32
CA ARG A 94 -4.70 -4.12 -2.42
C ARG A 94 -6.00 -4.45 -3.12
N GLY A 95 -7.07 -3.72 -2.81
CA GLY A 95 -8.37 -3.93 -3.41
C GLY A 95 -9.50 -3.97 -2.40
N PHE A 96 -10.51 -4.77 -2.69
CA PHE A 96 -11.78 -4.78 -1.99
C PHE A 96 -11.90 -6.01 -1.08
N TYR A 97 -12.38 -5.76 0.14
CA TYR A 97 -12.65 -6.74 1.17
C TYR A 97 -14.13 -6.65 1.57
N GLU A 98 -14.63 -7.61 2.33
CA GLU A 98 -16.03 -7.59 2.79
C GLU A 98 -16.37 -6.33 3.60
N ASP A 99 -15.43 -5.86 4.43
CA ASP A 99 -15.61 -4.78 5.39
C ASP A 99 -14.95 -3.45 5.00
N GLY A 100 -14.26 -3.37 3.84
CA GLY A 100 -13.60 -2.13 3.42
C GLY A 100 -12.68 -2.27 2.21
N ILE A 101 -11.89 -1.23 1.97
CA ILE A 101 -10.99 -1.10 0.82
C ILE A 101 -9.56 -0.94 1.32
N TRP A 102 -8.63 -1.73 0.80
CA TRP A 102 -7.20 -1.53 1.04
C TRP A 102 -6.61 -0.66 -0.07
N ALA A 103 -6.45 0.64 0.22
CA ALA A 103 -5.90 1.63 -0.70
C ALA A 103 -4.54 2.13 -0.20
N ASP A 104 -3.57 2.23 -1.09
CA ASP A 104 -2.18 2.58 -0.78
C ASP A 104 -1.61 1.72 0.36
N GLN A 105 -1.37 2.33 1.52
CA GLN A 105 -0.81 1.70 2.71
C GLN A 105 -1.82 1.66 3.88
N ALA A 106 -3.12 1.78 3.59
CA ALA A 106 -4.13 1.80 4.63
C ALA A 106 -5.39 1.04 4.23
N PHE A 107 -5.99 0.42 5.23
CA PHE A 107 -7.32 -0.14 5.14
C PHE A 107 -8.35 0.92 5.54
N ILE A 108 -9.38 1.10 4.73
CA ILE A 108 -10.48 2.05 4.93
C ILE A 108 -11.77 1.24 5.04
N PRO A 109 -12.42 1.16 6.21
CA PRO A 109 -13.74 0.54 6.33
C PRO A 109 -14.76 1.27 5.46
N TYR A 110 -15.73 0.56 4.89
CA TYR A 110 -16.78 1.21 4.07
C TYR A 110 -17.52 2.32 4.82
N GLN A 111 -17.73 2.17 6.13
CA GLN A 111 -18.35 3.17 6.99
C GLN A 111 -17.58 4.50 7.06
N GLU A 112 -16.26 4.46 6.85
CA GLU A 112 -15.39 5.63 6.84
C GLU A 112 -15.25 6.27 5.44
N VAL A 113 -15.81 5.66 4.40
CA VAL A 113 -15.76 6.20 3.05
C VAL A 113 -16.74 7.36 2.93
N GLY A 114 -16.23 8.56 2.67
CA GLY A 114 -17.02 9.77 2.50
C GLY A 114 -17.28 10.13 1.04
N GLY A 115 -16.41 9.69 0.14
CA GLY A 115 -16.56 9.96 -1.28
C GLY A 115 -15.61 9.10 -2.10
N ILE A 116 -15.99 8.85 -3.35
CA ILE A 116 -15.22 8.05 -4.30
C ILE A 116 -15.22 8.75 -5.65
N SER A 117 -14.07 8.78 -6.30
CA SER A 117 -13.90 9.32 -7.65
C SER A 117 -13.00 8.43 -8.47
N TRP A 118 -13.37 8.19 -9.72
CA TRP A 118 -12.53 7.50 -10.69
C TRP A 118 -11.69 8.51 -11.46
N ARG A 119 -10.42 8.22 -11.66
CA ARG A 119 -9.54 8.97 -12.54
C ARG A 119 -8.94 8.01 -13.56
N GLU A 120 -9.23 8.23 -14.82
CA GLU A 120 -8.66 7.49 -15.93
C GLU A 120 -7.24 7.99 -16.22
N GLY A 121 -6.29 7.06 -16.34
CA GLY A 121 -4.96 7.28 -16.88
C GLY A 121 -4.77 6.46 -18.15
N GLU A 122 -3.70 6.68 -18.90
CA GLU A 122 -3.46 6.02 -20.21
C GLU A 122 -3.52 4.48 -20.14
N HIS A 123 -3.10 3.84 -19.04
CA HIS A 123 -3.06 2.38 -18.89
C HIS A 123 -3.62 1.87 -17.58
N THR A 124 -4.03 2.74 -16.68
CA THR A 124 -4.50 2.37 -15.34
C THR A 124 -5.61 3.29 -14.90
N VAL A 125 -6.62 2.73 -14.24
CA VAL A 125 -7.68 3.51 -13.62
C VAL A 125 -7.35 3.66 -12.14
N ALA A 126 -7.40 4.89 -11.64
CA ALA A 126 -7.18 5.17 -10.24
C ALA A 126 -8.50 5.48 -9.54
N LEU A 127 -8.82 4.69 -8.51
CA LEU A 127 -9.89 4.99 -7.59
C LEU A 127 -9.36 5.89 -6.48
N VAL A 128 -9.93 7.08 -6.35
CA VAL A 128 -9.63 8.01 -5.26
C VAL A 128 -10.73 7.87 -4.21
N ILE A 129 -10.33 7.50 -3.00
CA ILE A 129 -11.23 7.28 -1.87
C ILE A 129 -10.99 8.39 -0.86
N ILE A 130 -12.02 9.13 -0.50
CA ILE A 130 -11.97 10.20 0.50
C ILE A 130 -12.54 9.65 1.81
N SER A 131 -11.73 9.66 2.88
CA SER A 131 -12.20 9.26 4.20
C SER A 131 -12.98 10.39 4.87
N ARG A 132 -14.15 10.07 5.45
CA ARG A 132 -15.00 11.03 6.21
C ARG A 132 -14.26 11.60 7.42
N LEU A 133 -13.53 10.74 8.17
CA LEU A 133 -12.96 11.11 9.46
C LEU A 133 -11.70 11.97 9.35
N ARG A 134 -10.95 11.85 8.24
CA ARG A 134 -9.61 12.46 8.14
C ARG A 134 -9.44 13.41 6.97
N ASN A 135 -10.44 13.60 6.14
CA ASN A 135 -10.36 14.35 4.87
C ASN A 135 -9.13 13.97 4.01
N LEU A 136 -8.67 12.73 4.16
CA LEU A 136 -7.49 12.20 3.46
C LEU A 136 -7.98 11.44 2.23
N ALA A 137 -7.53 11.89 1.06
CA ALA A 137 -7.70 11.16 -0.18
C ALA A 137 -6.65 10.04 -0.26
N ARG A 138 -7.10 8.81 -0.51
CA ARG A 138 -6.28 7.64 -0.76
C ARG A 138 -6.48 7.17 -2.19
N ARG A 139 -5.40 6.77 -2.83
CA ARG A 139 -5.43 6.31 -4.22
C ARG A 139 -5.29 4.79 -4.27
N LEU A 140 -6.19 4.13 -5.01
CA LEU A 140 -6.10 2.72 -5.34
C LEU A 140 -5.96 2.59 -6.86
N THR A 141 -4.81 2.16 -7.33
CA THR A 141 -4.61 1.87 -8.75
C THR A 141 -5.24 0.53 -9.08
N VAL A 142 -6.21 0.53 -9.96
CA VAL A 142 -6.95 -0.66 -10.42
C VAL A 142 -6.39 -1.08 -11.76
N PRO A 143 -5.94 -2.34 -11.91
CA PRO A 143 -5.57 -2.89 -13.22
C PRO A 143 -6.76 -2.89 -14.18
N GLY A 144 -6.52 -2.62 -15.46
CA GLY A 144 -7.58 -2.52 -16.48
C GLY A 144 -8.43 -3.79 -16.60
N ASP A 145 -7.81 -4.96 -16.50
CA ASP A 145 -8.47 -6.27 -16.51
C ASP A 145 -9.44 -6.49 -15.35
N LYS A 146 -9.30 -5.75 -14.27
CA LYS A 146 -10.13 -5.85 -13.05
C LYS A 146 -11.09 -4.68 -12.87
N TYR A 147 -11.08 -3.71 -13.78
CA TYR A 147 -11.86 -2.49 -13.66
C TYR A 147 -13.37 -2.77 -13.61
N GLY A 148 -13.92 -3.56 -14.56
CA GLY A 148 -15.34 -3.90 -14.58
C GLY A 148 -15.80 -4.64 -13.32
N ALA A 149 -14.99 -5.60 -12.83
CA ALA A 149 -15.29 -6.32 -11.59
C ALA A 149 -15.25 -5.39 -10.37
N ALA A 150 -14.26 -4.49 -10.30
CA ALA A 150 -14.12 -3.51 -9.23
C ALA A 150 -15.30 -2.53 -9.20
N ARG A 151 -15.75 -2.08 -10.37
CA ARG A 151 -16.89 -1.17 -10.50
C ARG A 151 -18.20 -1.80 -10.05
N ARG A 152 -18.47 -3.06 -10.49
CA ARG A 152 -19.67 -3.81 -10.05
C ARG A 152 -19.69 -4.00 -8.54
N LEU A 153 -18.59 -4.52 -7.97
CA LEU A 153 -18.47 -4.76 -6.53
C LEU A 153 -18.63 -3.47 -5.73
N LEU A 154 -18.05 -2.37 -6.21
CA LEU A 154 -18.15 -1.08 -5.54
C LEU A 154 -19.60 -0.56 -5.57
N ARG A 155 -20.31 -0.69 -6.69
CA ARG A 155 -21.74 -0.32 -6.80
C ARG A 155 -22.60 -1.07 -5.79
N ASP A 156 -22.39 -2.39 -5.68
CA ASP A 156 -23.16 -3.22 -4.74
C ASP A 156 -22.85 -2.80 -3.29
N LYS A 157 -21.57 -2.60 -2.95
CA LYS A 157 -21.18 -2.18 -1.59
C LYS A 157 -21.60 -0.75 -1.24
N ILE A 158 -21.72 0.13 -2.22
CA ILE A 158 -22.27 1.49 -2.02
C ILE A 158 -23.74 1.42 -1.66
N GLY A 159 -24.53 0.61 -2.37
CA GLY A 159 -25.93 0.39 -2.06
C GLY A 159 -26.14 -0.17 -0.65
N ASP A 160 -25.32 -1.14 -0.25
CA ASP A 160 -25.40 -1.79 1.06
C ASP A 160 -25.05 -0.86 2.24
N HIS A 161 -24.22 0.18 2.04
CA HIS A 161 -23.66 0.99 3.13
C HIS A 161 -24.12 2.45 3.13
N GLU A 162 -25.12 2.84 2.31
CA GLU A 162 -25.61 4.23 2.17
C GLU A 162 -24.46 5.25 2.05
N ILE A 163 -23.45 4.95 1.25
CA ILE A 163 -22.32 5.85 1.05
C ILE A 163 -22.83 7.09 0.31
N GLN A 164 -22.98 8.19 1.01
CA GLN A 164 -23.41 9.46 0.44
C GLN A 164 -22.25 10.06 -0.38
N PHE A 165 -22.45 10.18 -1.68
CA PHE A 165 -21.53 10.89 -2.55
C PHE A 165 -21.72 12.39 -2.40
N HIS A 166 -20.79 13.07 -1.76
CA HIS A 166 -20.67 14.52 -1.79
C HIS A 166 -19.68 14.92 -2.89
N GLY A 167 -20.19 15.07 -4.09
CA GLY A 167 -19.41 15.52 -5.26
C GLY A 167 -20.26 15.41 -6.50
N THR A 168 -20.00 16.27 -7.49
CA THR A 168 -20.62 16.26 -8.83
C THR A 168 -20.75 14.82 -9.31
N GLY A 169 -21.99 14.39 -9.50
CA GLY A 169 -22.43 13.03 -9.64
C GLY A 169 -21.46 12.14 -10.38
N LEU A 170 -21.07 11.06 -9.72
CA LEU A 170 -20.60 9.90 -10.44
C LEU A 170 -21.79 9.46 -11.29
N ASP A 171 -21.84 9.89 -12.53
CA ASP A 171 -22.69 9.27 -13.51
C ASP A 171 -22.16 7.84 -13.69
N LEU A 172 -22.69 6.94 -12.87
CA LEU A 172 -22.53 5.50 -13.03
C LEU A 172 -23.42 5.07 -14.20
N GLY A 173 -23.33 5.85 -15.31
CA GLY A 173 -24.16 5.71 -16.47
C GLY A 173 -24.58 4.27 -16.72
N ALA A 174 -25.85 4.07 -16.90
CA ALA A 174 -26.46 2.76 -17.12
C ALA A 174 -25.91 2.06 -18.37
N HIS A 175 -25.05 2.70 -19.14
CA HIS A 175 -24.47 2.21 -20.38
C HIS A 175 -23.01 2.65 -20.49
N ASP A 176 -22.11 1.77 -20.09
CA ASP A 176 -20.72 1.83 -20.53
C ASP A 176 -20.52 0.63 -21.49
N GLU A 177 -20.31 0.91 -22.75
CA GLU A 177 -20.09 -0.10 -23.81
C GLU A 177 -18.91 -1.05 -23.51
N ARG A 178 -18.13 -0.78 -22.46
CA ARG A 178 -17.05 -1.65 -21.98
C ARG A 178 -17.49 -2.78 -21.05
N ASP A 179 -18.76 -2.81 -20.64
CA ASP A 179 -19.29 -3.91 -19.82
C ASP A 179 -19.72 -5.12 -20.67
N GLU A 180 -19.66 -5.04 -22.00
CA GLU A 180 -20.06 -6.10 -22.94
C GLU A 180 -18.89 -6.87 -23.57
N ALA A 181 -17.63 -6.67 -23.14
CA ALA A 181 -16.47 -7.39 -23.66
C ALA A 181 -15.89 -8.40 -22.66
#